data_63ab59e4cc26ea7aa543b418a070accb
#
_entry.id   63ab59e4cc26ea7aa543b418a070accb
#
_cell.length_a   1.000
_cell.length_b   1.000
_cell.length_c   1.000
_cell.angle_alpha   90.00
_cell.angle_beta   90.00
_cell.angle_gamma   90.00
#
_symmetry.space_group_name_H-M   'P 1'
#
loop_
_entity.id
_entity.type
_entity.pdbx_description
1 polymer ?
#
loop_
_entity_poly.entity_id
_entity_poly.type
_entity_poly.pdbx_seq_one_letter_code
_entity_poly.pdbx_strand_id
1 'polypeptide(L)'
;MKKRVFCLMAMMMVLSTAMAQKLVLVGRYGKVWKTESVSNKNKPNGNMFRLRQDVQRTDLPRVPETEGLELYISEPIDMGWLGFYRLPTSDDNYNFVVVIYNNDLKPIHVLNLCDIANNRYCEVQDVRWDADNHHLLFNMACPSYSSMINGKGSKLYCYSVGDNRLVWETDYLVSNDIFILNDKYVFCSYGFTSENKYLFMLDKLTGKVYSKLPMVYKVEYMELQEKNGREMLYVVDYNNNLYTYAIGGQSSTTKTGSSAQKSKAFTVVYATSDDGFLNVRAGASTKSKVLTKLYGQMHGLGSGVLLEKGNTWSKISVDGVTGWVYNKYLGSQNWYDGKGKTVMIANRDKMPIYGENYVGEGEDPVFTTVPKGTIIADQYDEHEDYYVLKTGHDYLFIKKNDVKIEKR
;
A
#
# COMPACT_ATOMS: atom_id res chain seq x y z
N MET A 1 -52.42 -20.71 40.50
CA MET A 1 -51.24 -19.83 40.56
C MET A 1 -50.15 -20.42 39.66
N LYS A 2 -50.03 -19.89 38.42
CA LYS A 2 -49.02 -20.34 37.45
C LYS A 2 -47.86 -19.33 37.49
N LYS A 3 -46.66 -19.77 37.96
CA LYS A 3 -45.43 -18.99 37.89
C LYS A 3 -44.93 -18.99 36.46
N ARG A 4 -44.89 -17.80 35.82
CA ARG A 4 -44.19 -17.57 34.55
C ARG A 4 -42.72 -17.40 34.87
N VAL A 5 -41.90 -18.33 34.39
CA VAL A 5 -40.45 -18.22 34.36
C VAL A 5 -40.12 -17.36 33.11
N PHE A 6 -39.62 -16.16 33.36
CA PHE A 6 -39.05 -15.30 32.33
C PHE A 6 -37.62 -15.79 32.08
N CYS A 7 -37.39 -16.44 30.92
CA CYS A 7 -36.04 -16.77 30.47
C CYS A 7 -35.44 -15.51 29.85
N LEU A 8 -34.57 -14.81 30.59
CA LEU A 8 -33.75 -13.71 30.03
C LEU A 8 -32.64 -14.36 29.20
N MET A 9 -32.85 -14.45 27.91
CA MET A 9 -31.75 -14.68 26.95
C MET A 9 -30.90 -13.43 26.95
N ALA A 10 -29.81 -13.43 27.69
CA ALA A 10 -28.74 -12.45 27.54
C ALA A 10 -28.11 -12.66 26.19
N MET A 11 -28.51 -11.85 25.20
CA MET A 11 -27.87 -11.71 23.92
C MET A 11 -26.50 -11.05 24.17
N MET A 12 -25.45 -11.87 24.37
CA MET A 12 -24.08 -11.41 24.31
C MET A 12 -23.85 -10.90 22.88
N MET A 13 -24.06 -9.60 22.68
CA MET A 13 -23.42 -8.91 21.55
C MET A 13 -21.91 -9.00 21.79
N VAL A 14 -21.28 -9.96 21.15
CA VAL A 14 -19.85 -9.90 20.90
C VAL A 14 -19.67 -8.70 19.98
N LEU A 15 -19.39 -7.55 20.57
CA LEU A 15 -18.78 -6.43 19.87
C LEU A 15 -17.39 -6.92 19.46
N SER A 16 -17.32 -7.65 18.33
CA SER A 16 -16.09 -7.73 17.59
C SER A 16 -15.75 -6.30 17.20
N THR A 17 -14.87 -5.67 17.96
CA THR A 17 -14.17 -4.49 17.48
C THR A 17 -13.55 -4.91 16.16
N ALA A 18 -14.19 -4.53 15.07
CA ALA A 18 -13.63 -4.69 13.73
C ALA A 18 -12.31 -3.90 13.75
N MET A 19 -11.23 -4.61 14.05
CA MET A 19 -9.88 -4.08 13.92
C MET A 19 -9.78 -3.64 12.48
N ALA A 20 -9.59 -2.35 12.28
CA ALA A 20 -9.53 -1.77 10.95
C ALA A 20 -8.45 -2.52 10.16
N GLN A 21 -8.88 -3.34 9.23
CA GLN A 21 -8.01 -4.08 8.33
C GLN A 21 -7.27 -3.04 7.50
N LYS A 22 -5.97 -2.99 7.59
CA LYS A 22 -5.12 -1.99 6.95
C LYS A 22 -3.89 -2.63 6.34
N LEU A 23 -3.40 -2.01 5.30
CA LEU A 23 -2.02 -2.20 4.88
C LEU A 23 -1.11 -1.45 5.84
N VAL A 24 -0.15 -2.18 6.41
CA VAL A 24 0.87 -1.59 7.29
C VAL A 24 2.21 -1.77 6.60
N LEU A 25 2.85 -0.66 6.22
CA LEU A 25 4.19 -0.68 5.67
C LEU A 25 5.14 -1.28 6.71
N VAL A 26 5.82 -2.36 6.35
CA VAL A 26 6.76 -3.06 7.24
C VAL A 26 8.18 -3.08 6.69
N GLY A 27 8.39 -2.64 5.46
CA GLY A 27 9.71 -2.51 4.86
C GLY A 27 9.64 -1.65 3.60
N ARG A 28 10.67 -0.83 3.43
CA ARG A 28 10.96 -0.10 2.21
C ARG A 28 12.41 -0.35 1.87
N TYR A 29 12.66 -0.81 0.67
CA TYR A 29 14.00 -1.07 0.18
C TYR A 29 14.23 -0.14 -1.01
N GLY A 30 15.38 0.53 -1.04
CA GLY A 30 15.77 1.37 -2.18
C GLY A 30 15.84 0.57 -3.48
N LYS A 31 16.34 1.16 -4.56
CA LYS A 31 16.35 0.58 -5.91
C LYS A 31 16.70 -0.90 -5.94
N VAL A 32 15.71 -1.71 -6.26
CA VAL A 32 15.85 -3.17 -6.29
C VAL A 32 15.93 -3.61 -7.74
N TRP A 33 17.12 -3.77 -8.24
CA TRP A 33 17.34 -4.19 -9.63
C TRP A 33 17.06 -5.68 -9.86
N LYS A 34 17.22 -6.50 -8.83
CA LYS A 34 16.89 -7.93 -8.82
C LYS A 34 16.84 -8.38 -7.37
N THR A 35 15.68 -8.53 -6.78
CA THR A 35 15.57 -9.23 -5.51
C THR A 35 15.03 -10.63 -5.77
N GLU A 36 15.62 -11.60 -5.07
CA GLU A 36 15.06 -12.96 -4.98
C GLU A 36 13.67 -13.00 -4.35
N SER A 37 13.24 -11.87 -3.77
CA SER A 37 11.95 -11.72 -3.09
C SER A 37 10.78 -11.31 -3.99
N VAL A 38 11.05 -10.93 -5.25
CA VAL A 38 10.01 -10.61 -6.25
C VAL A 38 10.16 -11.56 -7.42
N SER A 39 9.13 -12.34 -7.72
CA SER A 39 9.21 -13.34 -8.78
C SER A 39 9.40 -12.69 -10.15
N ASN A 40 10.21 -13.34 -11.00
CA ASN A 40 10.46 -12.85 -12.35
C ASN A 40 9.29 -13.07 -13.32
N LYS A 41 8.24 -13.79 -12.89
CA LYS A 41 7.14 -14.24 -13.77
C LYS A 41 6.29 -13.10 -14.31
N ASN A 42 6.25 -11.97 -13.64
CA ASN A 42 5.37 -10.86 -13.98
C ASN A 42 6.12 -9.53 -14.09
N LYS A 43 7.39 -9.57 -14.49
CA LYS A 43 8.11 -8.31 -14.76
C LYS A 43 7.43 -7.56 -15.89
N PRO A 44 7.15 -6.28 -15.66
CA PRO A 44 6.61 -5.44 -16.72
C PRO A 44 7.61 -5.28 -17.84
N ASN A 45 7.15 -5.53 -19.05
CA ASN A 45 7.91 -5.20 -20.27
C ASN A 45 7.84 -3.69 -20.49
N GLY A 46 8.61 -2.90 -19.82
CA GLY A 46 8.97 -1.51 -20.15
C GLY A 46 7.97 -0.54 -20.80
N ASN A 47 6.73 -0.95 -21.01
CA ASN A 47 5.69 -0.16 -21.65
C ASN A 47 4.94 0.68 -20.59
N MET A 48 4.68 1.93 -20.93
CA MET A 48 4.06 2.94 -20.09
C MET A 48 2.62 2.60 -19.66
N PHE A 49 1.96 1.67 -20.38
CA PHE A 49 0.59 1.19 -20.13
C PHE A 49 0.63 -0.32 -19.98
N ARG A 50 0.15 -0.81 -18.84
CA ARG A 50 0.24 -2.22 -18.50
C ARG A 50 -1.09 -2.90 -18.63
N LEU A 51 -1.24 -3.48 -19.77
CA LEU A 51 -2.25 -4.47 -20.00
C LEU A 51 -1.70 -5.81 -19.55
N ARG A 52 -2.47 -6.55 -18.78
CA ARG A 52 -2.15 -7.95 -18.51
C ARG A 52 -2.22 -8.72 -19.82
N GLN A 53 -1.13 -9.39 -20.13
CA GLN A 53 -1.07 -10.36 -21.22
C GLN A 53 -0.51 -11.66 -20.67
N ASP A 54 -1.39 -12.66 -20.55
CA ASP A 54 -1.04 -13.98 -20.02
C ASP A 54 -1.88 -15.04 -20.74
N VAL A 55 -1.37 -15.55 -21.85
CA VAL A 55 -2.06 -16.54 -22.67
C VAL A 55 -1.46 -17.91 -22.39
N GLN A 56 -2.15 -18.70 -21.56
CA GLN A 56 -1.75 -20.08 -21.23
C GLN A 56 -2.30 -21.09 -22.22
N ARG A 57 -3.35 -20.71 -22.98
CA ARG A 57 -4.01 -21.54 -23.95
C ARG A 57 -4.46 -20.75 -25.16
N THR A 58 -4.07 -21.15 -26.37
CA THR A 58 -4.37 -20.44 -27.62
C THR A 58 -5.51 -21.04 -28.43
N ASP A 59 -5.93 -22.28 -28.13
CA ASP A 59 -6.93 -23.04 -28.88
C ASP A 59 -8.36 -22.91 -28.32
N LEU A 60 -8.65 -21.82 -27.60
CA LEU A 60 -10.00 -21.53 -27.13
C LEU A 60 -10.94 -21.28 -28.33
N PRO A 61 -12.10 -21.93 -28.40
CA PRO A 61 -13.05 -21.69 -29.49
C PRO A 61 -13.51 -20.24 -29.57
N ARG A 62 -13.57 -19.70 -30.78
CA ARG A 62 -14.10 -18.38 -31.02
C ARG A 62 -15.62 -18.38 -30.96
N VAL A 63 -16.19 -17.30 -30.44
CA VAL A 63 -17.61 -16.98 -30.49
C VAL A 63 -17.82 -15.73 -31.35
N PRO A 64 -19.03 -15.48 -31.87
CA PRO A 64 -19.30 -14.30 -32.73
C PRO A 64 -18.85 -12.98 -32.10
N GLU A 65 -19.02 -12.81 -30.80
CA GLU A 65 -18.65 -11.60 -30.04
C GLU A 65 -17.13 -11.37 -29.98
N THR A 66 -16.33 -12.39 -30.28
CA THR A 66 -14.85 -12.28 -30.31
C THR A 66 -14.30 -12.15 -31.75
N GLU A 67 -15.14 -11.96 -32.76
CA GLU A 67 -14.69 -11.75 -34.12
C GLU A 67 -13.89 -10.44 -34.24
N GLY A 68 -12.72 -10.49 -34.84
CA GLY A 68 -11.82 -9.35 -34.95
C GLY A 68 -11.05 -8.97 -33.69
N LEU A 69 -11.29 -9.63 -32.56
CA LEU A 69 -10.57 -9.41 -31.31
C LEU A 69 -9.38 -10.38 -31.18
N GLU A 70 -8.34 -9.94 -30.46
CA GLU A 70 -7.20 -10.79 -30.07
C GLU A 70 -7.37 -11.30 -28.64
N LEU A 71 -6.87 -12.52 -28.40
CA LEU A 71 -6.83 -13.13 -27.08
C LEU A 71 -5.63 -12.56 -26.29
N TYR A 72 -5.92 -11.90 -25.17
CA TYR A 72 -4.92 -11.29 -24.28
C TYR A 72 -4.68 -12.08 -23.00
N ILE A 73 -5.71 -12.73 -22.48
CA ILE A 73 -5.61 -13.58 -21.31
C ILE A 73 -6.34 -14.88 -21.61
N SER A 74 -5.70 -15.99 -21.29
CA SER A 74 -6.36 -17.27 -21.15
C SER A 74 -5.79 -17.97 -19.91
N GLU A 75 -6.65 -18.28 -18.97
CA GLU A 75 -6.24 -18.91 -17.72
C GLU A 75 -7.25 -19.98 -17.30
N PRO A 76 -6.78 -21.07 -16.64
CA PRO A 76 -7.68 -22.06 -16.07
C PRO A 76 -8.41 -21.43 -14.88
N ILE A 77 -9.69 -21.73 -14.77
CA ILE A 77 -10.54 -21.37 -13.65
C ILE A 77 -11.27 -22.62 -13.15
N ASP A 78 -11.89 -22.57 -11.98
CA ASP A 78 -12.64 -23.70 -11.42
C ASP A 78 -13.80 -24.18 -12.30
N MET A 79 -14.38 -23.30 -13.12
CA MET A 79 -15.42 -23.63 -14.11
C MET A 79 -14.86 -24.19 -15.43
N GLY A 80 -13.55 -24.14 -15.66
CA GLY A 80 -12.88 -24.55 -16.89
C GLY A 80 -11.84 -23.53 -17.35
N TRP A 81 -12.15 -22.67 -18.30
CA TRP A 81 -11.22 -21.66 -18.84
C TRP A 81 -11.87 -20.28 -18.97
N LEU A 82 -11.08 -19.26 -18.69
CA LEU A 82 -11.40 -17.88 -18.98
C LEU A 82 -10.57 -17.42 -20.19
N GLY A 83 -11.22 -16.79 -21.18
CA GLY A 83 -10.57 -16.09 -22.30
C GLY A 83 -10.98 -14.61 -22.28
N PHE A 84 -10.00 -13.71 -22.27
CA PHE A 84 -10.23 -12.27 -22.41
C PHE A 84 -9.73 -11.79 -23.77
N TYR A 85 -10.61 -11.14 -24.50
CA TYR A 85 -10.40 -10.69 -25.87
C TYR A 85 -10.57 -9.19 -25.98
N ARG A 86 -9.72 -8.54 -26.79
CA ARG A 86 -9.75 -7.10 -27.07
C ARG A 86 -9.28 -6.79 -28.48
N LEU A 87 -9.54 -5.58 -28.96
CA LEU A 87 -8.96 -5.10 -30.21
C LEU A 87 -7.44 -5.01 -30.13
N PRO A 88 -6.70 -5.37 -31.20
CA PRO A 88 -5.24 -5.35 -31.23
C PRO A 88 -4.64 -3.93 -31.21
N THR A 89 -5.43 -2.93 -31.56
CA THR A 89 -5.01 -1.52 -31.61
C THR A 89 -5.96 -0.65 -30.80
N SER A 90 -5.46 0.50 -30.33
CA SER A 90 -6.17 1.50 -29.55
C SER A 90 -7.08 2.40 -30.39
N ASP A 91 -7.80 1.85 -31.37
CA ASP A 91 -8.81 2.61 -32.08
C ASP A 91 -10.00 2.90 -31.14
N ASP A 92 -10.65 4.05 -31.34
CA ASP A 92 -11.69 4.62 -30.46
C ASP A 92 -12.94 3.74 -30.20
N ASN A 93 -12.97 2.53 -30.74
CA ASN A 93 -14.03 1.55 -30.52
C ASN A 93 -13.57 0.46 -29.54
N TYR A 94 -13.55 0.80 -28.28
CA TYR A 94 -13.26 -0.18 -27.22
C TYR A 94 -14.31 -1.31 -27.21
N ASN A 95 -13.84 -2.53 -27.45
CA ASN A 95 -14.63 -3.75 -27.29
C ASN A 95 -13.81 -4.77 -26.51
N PHE A 96 -14.33 -5.16 -25.36
CA PHE A 96 -13.65 -6.05 -24.40
C PHE A 96 -14.61 -7.16 -24.03
N VAL A 97 -14.28 -8.38 -24.43
CA VAL A 97 -15.12 -9.56 -24.25
C VAL A 97 -14.41 -10.59 -23.38
N VAL A 98 -15.09 -11.06 -22.35
CA VAL A 98 -14.69 -12.25 -21.59
C VAL A 98 -15.59 -13.40 -21.99
N VAL A 99 -14.98 -14.53 -22.30
CA VAL A 99 -15.69 -15.79 -22.53
C VAL A 99 -15.27 -16.79 -21.46
N ILE A 100 -16.22 -17.38 -20.77
CA ILE A 100 -15.99 -18.47 -19.84
C ILE A 100 -16.38 -19.78 -20.56
N TYR A 101 -15.46 -20.72 -20.55
CA TYR A 101 -15.63 -22.05 -21.14
C TYR A 101 -15.68 -23.10 -20.04
N ASN A 102 -16.48 -24.13 -20.26
CA ASN A 102 -16.40 -25.31 -19.41
C ASN A 102 -15.15 -26.18 -19.74
N ASN A 103 -14.98 -27.29 -19.04
CA ASN A 103 -13.84 -28.19 -19.24
C ASN A 103 -13.79 -28.82 -20.65
N ASP A 104 -14.92 -28.91 -21.34
CA ASP A 104 -15.03 -29.37 -22.73
C ASP A 104 -14.79 -28.25 -23.76
N LEU A 105 -14.33 -27.09 -23.30
CA LEU A 105 -14.13 -25.87 -24.09
C LEU A 105 -15.41 -25.34 -24.76
N LYS A 106 -16.57 -25.65 -24.24
CA LYS A 106 -17.82 -25.04 -24.69
C LYS A 106 -18.03 -23.71 -24.01
N PRO A 107 -18.33 -22.62 -24.74
CA PRO A 107 -18.63 -21.34 -24.11
C PRO A 107 -19.91 -21.43 -23.29
N ILE A 108 -19.85 -21.02 -22.04
CA ILE A 108 -20.99 -21.03 -21.10
C ILE A 108 -21.42 -19.62 -20.72
N HIS A 109 -20.51 -18.65 -20.77
CA HIS A 109 -20.82 -17.23 -20.60
C HIS A 109 -20.02 -16.40 -21.59
N VAL A 110 -20.67 -15.40 -22.17
CA VAL A 110 -20.05 -14.37 -23.04
C VAL A 110 -20.42 -13.00 -22.48
N LEU A 111 -19.42 -12.23 -22.05
CA LEU A 111 -19.60 -11.02 -21.28
C LEU A 111 -18.92 -9.85 -22.00
N ASN A 112 -19.69 -8.84 -22.42
CA ASN A 112 -19.14 -7.58 -22.91
C ASN A 112 -18.90 -6.64 -21.72
N LEU A 113 -17.63 -6.35 -21.43
CA LEU A 113 -17.27 -5.58 -20.26
C LEU A 113 -17.64 -4.09 -20.37
N CYS A 114 -17.69 -3.55 -21.60
CA CYS A 114 -18.16 -2.18 -21.82
C CYS A 114 -19.64 -2.01 -21.47
N ASP A 115 -20.46 -3.02 -21.78
CA ASP A 115 -21.88 -2.98 -21.46
C ASP A 115 -22.12 -3.16 -19.95
N ILE A 116 -21.37 -4.07 -19.32
CA ILE A 116 -21.44 -4.27 -17.86
C ILE A 116 -21.06 -2.99 -17.11
N ALA A 117 -19.98 -2.32 -17.52
CA ALA A 117 -19.49 -1.09 -16.89
C ALA A 117 -20.25 0.16 -17.33
N ASN A 118 -21.11 0.07 -18.36
CA ASN A 118 -21.70 1.21 -19.06
C ASN A 118 -20.66 2.29 -19.42
N ASN A 119 -19.50 1.84 -19.92
CA ASN A 119 -18.36 2.70 -20.22
C ASN A 119 -17.67 2.25 -21.51
N ARG A 120 -17.56 3.16 -22.47
CA ARG A 120 -16.92 2.93 -23.78
C ARG A 120 -15.75 3.89 -24.02
N TYR A 121 -15.30 4.60 -22.98
CA TYR A 121 -14.23 5.60 -23.06
C TYR A 121 -12.93 5.16 -22.36
N CYS A 122 -12.99 4.06 -21.62
CA CYS A 122 -11.87 3.50 -20.89
C CYS A 122 -11.54 2.12 -21.42
N GLU A 123 -10.28 1.72 -21.27
CA GLU A 123 -9.84 0.38 -21.63
C GLU A 123 -9.83 -0.55 -20.42
N VAL A 124 -10.10 -1.83 -20.66
CA VAL A 124 -9.89 -2.88 -19.67
C VAL A 124 -8.40 -3.23 -19.67
N GLN A 125 -7.75 -3.04 -18.53
CA GLN A 125 -6.30 -3.28 -18.39
C GLN A 125 -5.98 -4.61 -17.72
N ASP A 126 -6.83 -5.11 -16.85
CA ASP A 126 -6.70 -6.42 -16.22
C ASP A 126 -8.07 -7.05 -15.93
N VAL A 127 -8.08 -8.39 -15.95
CA VAL A 127 -9.25 -9.21 -15.64
C VAL A 127 -8.80 -10.33 -14.70
N ARG A 128 -9.55 -10.59 -13.62
CA ARG A 128 -9.28 -11.64 -12.64
C ARG A 128 -10.53 -12.42 -12.31
N TRP A 129 -10.35 -13.72 -12.11
CA TRP A 129 -11.40 -14.61 -11.65
C TRP A 129 -11.30 -14.83 -10.14
N ASP A 130 -12.42 -14.68 -9.44
CA ASP A 130 -12.58 -15.06 -8.03
C ASP A 130 -13.35 -16.38 -7.97
N ALA A 131 -12.63 -17.49 -7.80
CA ALA A 131 -13.19 -18.83 -7.78
C ALA A 131 -14.13 -19.06 -6.59
N ASP A 132 -13.87 -18.42 -5.43
CA ASP A 132 -14.68 -18.63 -4.22
C ASP A 132 -16.11 -18.14 -4.38
N ASN A 133 -16.32 -17.10 -5.18
CA ASN A 133 -17.61 -16.42 -5.34
C ASN A 133 -18.14 -16.47 -6.78
N HIS A 134 -17.41 -17.07 -7.72
CA HIS A 134 -17.69 -17.02 -9.16
C HIS A 134 -17.88 -15.59 -9.67
N HIS A 135 -17.02 -14.71 -9.24
CA HIS A 135 -17.02 -13.32 -9.65
C HIS A 135 -15.92 -13.03 -10.66
N LEU A 136 -16.27 -12.25 -11.65
CA LEU A 136 -15.32 -11.63 -12.57
C LEU A 136 -14.98 -10.23 -12.05
N LEU A 137 -13.71 -9.99 -11.74
CA LEU A 137 -13.20 -8.66 -11.45
C LEU A 137 -12.47 -8.11 -12.66
N PHE A 138 -12.69 -6.84 -12.98
CA PHE A 138 -11.96 -6.16 -14.04
C PHE A 138 -11.86 -4.67 -13.75
N ASN A 139 -10.82 -4.02 -14.22
CA ASN A 139 -10.73 -2.57 -14.18
C ASN A 139 -10.92 -1.97 -15.56
N MET A 140 -11.50 -0.77 -15.56
CA MET A 140 -11.55 0.06 -16.77
C MET A 140 -10.86 1.38 -16.46
N ALA A 141 -9.77 1.66 -17.14
CA ALA A 141 -8.92 2.81 -16.88
C ALA A 141 -8.73 3.66 -18.13
N CYS A 142 -8.60 4.96 -17.91
CA CYS A 142 -8.19 5.85 -18.99
C CYS A 142 -6.73 5.53 -19.36
N PRO A 143 -6.41 5.40 -20.66
CA PRO A 143 -5.05 5.16 -21.10
C PRO A 143 -4.12 6.39 -20.94
N SER A 144 -4.66 7.51 -20.49
CA SER A 144 -3.97 8.78 -20.32
C SER A 144 -4.38 9.44 -19.00
N TYR A 145 -3.94 10.69 -18.79
CA TYR A 145 -4.28 11.49 -17.58
C TYR A 145 -5.78 11.66 -17.40
N SER A 146 -6.21 11.65 -16.15
CA SER A 146 -7.62 11.78 -15.77
C SER A 146 -8.27 13.08 -16.23
N SER A 147 -7.48 14.14 -16.44
CA SER A 147 -7.95 15.41 -16.98
C SER A 147 -8.59 15.28 -18.37
N MET A 148 -8.18 14.31 -19.18
CA MET A 148 -8.75 14.06 -20.50
C MET A 148 -10.20 13.56 -20.46
N ILE A 149 -10.61 12.96 -19.36
CA ILE A 149 -11.97 12.44 -19.13
C ILE A 149 -12.61 13.08 -17.92
N ASN A 150 -12.19 14.29 -17.54
CA ASN A 150 -12.71 15.05 -16.39
C ASN A 150 -12.72 14.24 -15.07
N GLY A 151 -11.69 13.41 -14.85
CA GLY A 151 -11.55 12.56 -13.67
C GLY A 151 -12.50 11.37 -13.61
N LYS A 152 -13.26 11.08 -14.67
CA LYS A 152 -14.30 10.04 -14.70
C LYS A 152 -13.81 8.73 -15.32
N GLY A 153 -12.79 8.13 -14.74
CA GLY A 153 -12.23 6.86 -15.20
C GLY A 153 -11.49 6.13 -14.11
N SER A 154 -10.86 5.02 -14.49
CA SER A 154 -10.00 4.24 -13.59
C SER A 154 -10.77 3.67 -12.39
N LYS A 155 -11.80 2.87 -12.70
CA LYS A 155 -12.62 2.14 -11.73
C LYS A 155 -12.30 0.65 -11.76
N LEU A 156 -12.59 0.00 -10.66
CA LEU A 156 -12.60 -1.45 -10.54
C LEU A 156 -14.06 -1.92 -10.39
N TYR A 157 -14.38 -3.03 -11.04
CA TYR A 157 -15.71 -3.62 -11.10
C TYR A 157 -15.66 -5.07 -10.61
N CYS A 158 -16.72 -5.52 -9.98
CA CYS A 158 -16.95 -6.91 -9.61
C CYS A 158 -18.32 -7.34 -10.12
N TYR A 159 -18.35 -8.39 -10.92
CA TYR A 159 -19.56 -8.91 -11.56
C TYR A 159 -19.79 -10.36 -11.18
N SER A 160 -20.99 -10.67 -10.68
CA SER A 160 -21.44 -12.04 -10.42
C SER A 160 -21.88 -12.68 -11.72
N VAL A 161 -21.12 -13.68 -12.16
CA VAL A 161 -21.43 -14.40 -13.40
C VAL A 161 -22.68 -15.26 -13.23
N GLY A 162 -22.84 -15.89 -12.05
CA GLY A 162 -24.01 -16.70 -11.75
C GLY A 162 -25.32 -15.90 -11.65
N ASP A 163 -25.27 -14.71 -11.04
CA ASP A 163 -26.44 -13.83 -10.89
C ASP A 163 -26.65 -12.88 -12.08
N ASN A 164 -25.71 -12.84 -13.01
CA ASN A 164 -25.72 -11.96 -14.18
C ASN A 164 -25.92 -10.48 -13.80
N ARG A 165 -25.19 -9.99 -12.80
CA ARG A 165 -25.32 -8.62 -12.30
C ARG A 165 -24.01 -8.05 -11.77
N LEU A 166 -23.90 -6.73 -11.85
CA LEU A 166 -22.85 -5.99 -11.16
C LEU A 166 -23.05 -6.11 -9.64
N VAL A 167 -22.02 -6.56 -8.91
CA VAL A 167 -22.04 -6.69 -7.45
C VAL A 167 -21.65 -5.37 -6.82
N TRP A 168 -20.53 -4.80 -7.28
CA TRP A 168 -20.05 -3.49 -6.87
C TRP A 168 -19.12 -2.87 -7.92
N GLU A 169 -18.97 -1.58 -7.84
CA GLU A 169 -17.94 -0.80 -8.52
C GLU A 169 -17.33 0.21 -7.56
N THR A 170 -16.11 0.64 -7.82
CA THR A 170 -15.44 1.65 -6.99
C THR A 170 -15.80 3.06 -7.43
N ASP A 171 -15.40 4.04 -6.62
CA ASP A 171 -15.27 5.42 -7.08
C ASP A 171 -14.27 5.53 -8.23
N TYR A 172 -14.22 6.69 -8.88
CA TYR A 172 -13.21 7.02 -9.89
C TYR A 172 -11.82 7.13 -9.27
N LEU A 173 -10.79 6.92 -10.09
CA LEU A 173 -9.38 7.08 -9.73
C LEU A 173 -8.93 6.10 -8.63
N VAL A 174 -9.39 4.85 -8.72
CA VAL A 174 -9.03 3.78 -7.78
C VAL A 174 -8.12 2.73 -8.42
N SER A 175 -8.35 2.38 -9.69
CA SER A 175 -7.57 1.31 -10.33
C SER A 175 -7.19 1.65 -11.75
N ASN A 176 -5.90 1.70 -11.99
CA ASN A 176 -5.31 1.59 -13.34
C ASN A 176 -4.18 0.55 -13.32
N ASP A 177 -3.77 0.06 -14.49
CA ASP A 177 -2.85 -1.07 -14.66
C ASP A 177 -3.37 -2.38 -14.07
N ILE A 178 -2.46 -3.30 -13.77
CA ILE A 178 -2.79 -4.60 -13.17
C ILE A 178 -3.14 -4.47 -11.69
N PHE A 179 -4.04 -5.33 -11.26
CA PHE A 179 -4.38 -5.51 -9.85
C PHE A 179 -4.21 -6.99 -9.45
N ILE A 180 -4.18 -7.27 -8.17
CA ILE A 180 -4.09 -8.64 -7.65
C ILE A 180 -5.12 -8.84 -6.54
N LEU A 181 -5.46 -10.10 -6.26
CA LEU A 181 -6.42 -10.45 -5.22
C LEU A 181 -5.95 -11.67 -4.42
N ASN A 182 -6.45 -11.79 -3.20
CA ASN A 182 -6.41 -12.98 -2.38
C ASN A 182 -7.82 -13.38 -1.96
N ASP A 183 -7.94 -14.27 -0.98
CA ASP A 183 -9.25 -14.76 -0.50
C ASP A 183 -10.17 -13.62 -0.01
N LYS A 184 -9.62 -12.53 0.51
CA LYS A 184 -10.38 -11.46 1.21
C LYS A 184 -10.31 -10.09 0.56
N TYR A 185 -9.21 -9.80 -0.12
CA TYR A 185 -8.91 -8.43 -0.55
C TYR A 185 -8.55 -8.35 -2.02
N VAL A 186 -8.78 -7.15 -2.56
CA VAL A 186 -8.22 -6.71 -3.83
C VAL A 186 -7.19 -5.63 -3.56
N PHE A 187 -6.03 -5.73 -4.19
CA PHE A 187 -4.97 -4.73 -4.15
C PHE A 187 -4.83 -4.14 -5.53
N CYS A 188 -5.02 -2.85 -5.63
CA CYS A 188 -4.89 -2.12 -6.87
C CYS A 188 -4.20 -0.77 -6.64
N SER A 189 -3.85 -0.09 -7.70
CA SER A 189 -3.23 1.22 -7.62
C SER A 189 -3.83 2.17 -8.63
N TYR A 190 -3.68 3.45 -8.33
CA TYR A 190 -3.97 4.52 -9.26
C TYR A 190 -2.82 5.51 -9.29
N GLY A 191 -2.56 6.06 -10.45
CA GLY A 191 -1.71 7.24 -10.62
C GLY A 191 -0.93 7.25 -11.93
N PHE A 192 -0.62 8.46 -12.36
CA PHE A 192 0.26 8.79 -13.47
C PHE A 192 1.39 9.70 -12.99
N THR A 193 2.33 10.04 -13.85
CA THR A 193 3.55 10.80 -13.50
C THR A 193 3.21 12.12 -12.81
N SER A 194 2.23 12.88 -13.33
CA SER A 194 1.82 14.20 -12.81
C SER A 194 0.54 14.17 -11.99
N GLU A 195 0.04 12.99 -11.60
CA GLU A 195 -1.16 12.84 -10.78
C GLU A 195 -0.83 12.23 -9.42
N ASN A 196 -1.71 12.44 -8.46
CA ASN A 196 -1.60 11.78 -7.17
C ASN A 196 -1.67 10.27 -7.33
N LYS A 197 -0.76 9.57 -6.67
CA LYS A 197 -0.56 8.13 -6.79
C LYS A 197 -0.96 7.46 -5.49
N TYR A 198 -1.71 6.37 -5.59
CA TYR A 198 -2.21 5.66 -4.42
C TYR A 198 -2.13 4.15 -4.61
N LEU A 199 -1.83 3.46 -3.52
CA LEU A 199 -2.02 2.04 -3.35
C LEU A 199 -3.31 1.82 -2.55
N PHE A 200 -4.17 0.93 -3.03
CA PHE A 200 -5.44 0.63 -2.38
C PHE A 200 -5.48 -0.83 -1.93
N MET A 201 -6.19 -1.07 -0.84
CA MET A 201 -6.68 -2.38 -0.43
C MET A 201 -8.18 -2.28 -0.24
N LEU A 202 -8.92 -3.13 -0.95
CA LEU A 202 -10.38 -3.17 -0.90
C LEU A 202 -10.84 -4.51 -0.36
N ASP A 203 -12.02 -4.53 0.24
CA ASP A 203 -12.76 -5.76 0.51
C ASP A 203 -13.22 -6.40 -0.80
N LYS A 204 -12.90 -7.67 -1.00
CA LYS A 204 -13.20 -8.38 -2.26
C LYS A 204 -14.70 -8.52 -2.51
N LEU A 205 -15.50 -8.69 -1.45
CA LEU A 205 -16.95 -8.93 -1.58
C LEU A 205 -17.77 -7.65 -1.77
N THR A 206 -17.30 -6.53 -1.24
CA THR A 206 -18.09 -5.30 -1.16
C THR A 206 -17.49 -4.11 -1.91
N GLY A 207 -16.24 -4.21 -2.38
CA GLY A 207 -15.51 -3.11 -2.99
C GLY A 207 -15.11 -1.98 -2.01
N LYS A 208 -15.41 -2.14 -0.72
CA LYS A 208 -15.09 -1.14 0.30
C LYS A 208 -13.60 -0.93 0.44
N VAL A 209 -13.15 0.30 0.33
CA VAL A 209 -11.75 0.66 0.55
C VAL A 209 -11.39 0.57 2.03
N TYR A 210 -10.46 -0.32 2.38
CA TYR A 210 -9.89 -0.45 3.72
C TYR A 210 -8.62 0.37 3.90
N SER A 211 -7.80 0.49 2.85
CA SER A 211 -6.59 1.31 2.87
C SER A 211 -6.47 2.08 1.57
N LYS A 212 -6.11 3.36 1.69
CA LYS A 212 -5.66 4.23 0.61
C LYS A 212 -4.36 4.86 1.08
N LEU A 213 -3.25 4.44 0.49
CA LEU A 213 -1.91 4.87 0.87
C LEU A 213 -1.31 5.72 -0.24
N PRO A 214 -0.83 6.93 0.03
CA PRO A 214 -0.14 7.73 -0.96
C PRO A 214 1.18 7.06 -1.35
N MET A 215 1.49 7.09 -2.65
CA MET A 215 2.72 6.58 -3.21
C MET A 215 3.48 7.73 -3.85
N VAL A 216 4.81 7.74 -3.70
CA VAL A 216 5.68 8.75 -4.33
C VAL A 216 5.73 8.53 -5.84
N TYR A 217 5.85 7.28 -6.26
CA TYR A 217 5.86 6.90 -7.66
C TYR A 217 4.69 5.97 -7.97
N LYS A 218 4.30 5.92 -9.25
CA LYS A 218 3.32 4.98 -9.76
C LYS A 218 3.74 3.56 -9.36
N VAL A 219 2.79 2.76 -8.91
CA VAL A 219 3.00 1.33 -8.65
C VAL A 219 3.17 0.63 -10.00
N GLU A 220 4.22 -0.15 -10.08
CA GLU A 220 4.59 -0.87 -11.30
C GLU A 220 4.32 -2.36 -11.21
N TYR A 221 4.45 -2.91 -10.00
CA TYR A 221 4.31 -4.34 -9.77
C TYR A 221 3.80 -4.60 -8.36
N MET A 222 2.99 -5.62 -8.23
CA MET A 222 2.49 -6.12 -6.95
C MET A 222 2.55 -7.64 -6.92
N GLU A 223 2.89 -8.20 -5.76
CA GLU A 223 2.92 -9.63 -5.53
C GLU A 223 2.55 -9.96 -4.09
N LEU A 224 1.79 -11.04 -3.90
CA LEU A 224 1.51 -11.60 -2.59
C LEU A 224 2.47 -12.76 -2.32
N GLN A 225 3.09 -12.74 -1.16
CA GLN A 225 3.96 -13.82 -0.70
C GLN A 225 3.69 -14.15 0.75
N GLU A 226 3.69 -15.42 1.08
CA GLU A 226 3.65 -15.85 2.48
C GLU A 226 5.04 -15.72 3.12
N LYS A 227 5.11 -15.01 4.24
CA LYS A 227 6.32 -14.89 5.04
C LYS A 227 6.03 -15.12 6.52
N ASN A 228 6.63 -16.16 7.06
CA ASN A 228 6.44 -16.55 8.49
C ASN A 228 4.96 -16.80 8.87
N GLY A 229 4.19 -17.45 8.02
CA GLY A 229 2.77 -17.75 8.24
C GLY A 229 1.87 -16.50 8.14
N ARG A 230 2.33 -15.44 7.47
CA ARG A 230 1.55 -14.23 7.18
C ARG A 230 1.69 -13.87 5.73
N GLU A 231 0.59 -13.54 5.12
CA GLU A 231 0.59 -13.00 3.77
C GLU A 231 1.06 -11.54 3.79
N MET A 232 1.96 -11.24 2.88
CA MET A 232 2.60 -9.93 2.72
C MET A 232 2.38 -9.45 1.30
N LEU A 233 2.10 -8.16 1.15
CA LEU A 233 2.04 -7.50 -0.14
C LEU A 233 3.40 -6.84 -0.44
N TYR A 234 4.02 -7.25 -1.53
CA TYR A 234 5.22 -6.66 -2.10
C TYR A 234 4.82 -5.74 -3.26
N VAL A 235 5.31 -4.53 -3.24
CA VAL A 235 4.97 -3.49 -4.22
C VAL A 235 6.26 -2.88 -4.74
N VAL A 236 6.41 -2.82 -6.05
CA VAL A 236 7.53 -2.12 -6.71
C VAL A 236 6.96 -0.92 -7.45
N ASP A 237 7.55 0.24 -7.25
CA ASP A 237 7.14 1.46 -7.93
C ASP A 237 7.97 1.73 -9.21
N TYR A 238 7.58 2.75 -9.97
CA TYR A 238 8.23 3.15 -11.22
C TYR A 238 9.73 3.44 -11.08
N ASN A 239 10.19 3.85 -9.92
CA ASN A 239 11.59 4.10 -9.63
C ASN A 239 12.31 2.87 -9.07
N ASN A 240 11.70 1.68 -9.17
CA ASN A 240 12.19 0.41 -8.67
C ASN A 240 12.41 0.38 -7.14
N ASN A 241 11.67 1.16 -6.37
CA ASN A 241 11.66 0.98 -4.93
C ASN A 241 10.72 -0.16 -4.56
N LEU A 242 11.17 -1.04 -3.68
CA LEU A 242 10.38 -2.13 -3.13
C LEU A 242 9.79 -1.72 -1.79
N TYR A 243 8.50 -1.89 -1.66
CA TYR A 243 7.74 -1.73 -0.42
C TYR A 243 7.17 -3.07 0.00
N THR A 244 7.18 -3.36 1.29
CA THR A 244 6.57 -4.56 1.85
C THR A 244 5.51 -4.15 2.86
N TYR A 245 4.30 -4.64 2.67
CA TYR A 245 3.17 -4.35 3.55
C TYR A 245 2.67 -5.62 4.23
N ALA A 246 2.41 -5.56 5.53
CA ALA A 246 1.63 -6.57 6.24
C ALA A 246 0.14 -6.34 6.00
N ILE A 247 -0.58 -7.42 5.67
CA ILE A 247 -2.02 -7.41 5.44
C ILE A 247 -2.73 -7.78 6.74
N GLY A 248 -3.73 -6.99 7.14
CA GLY A 248 -4.50 -7.24 8.36
C GLY A 248 -3.68 -7.15 9.65
N GLY A 249 -2.62 -6.36 9.62
CA GLY A 249 -1.73 -6.22 10.76
C GLY A 249 -2.47 -5.72 11.99
N GLN A 250 -2.42 -6.49 13.08
CA GLN A 250 -2.51 -5.91 14.40
C GLN A 250 -1.39 -4.86 14.48
N SER A 251 -1.76 -3.58 14.40
CA SER A 251 -0.97 -2.60 15.09
C SER A 251 -0.88 -3.14 16.51
N SER A 252 0.30 -3.55 16.93
CA SER A 252 0.57 -3.72 18.35
C SER A 252 0.47 -2.33 18.98
N THR A 253 -0.76 -1.83 19.10
CA THR A 253 -1.07 -0.81 20.06
C THR A 253 -0.91 -1.50 21.40
N THR A 254 0.32 -1.55 21.87
CA THR A 254 0.53 -1.57 23.30
C THR A 254 -0.31 -0.42 23.83
N LYS A 255 -1.40 -0.73 24.52
CA LYS A 255 -2.12 0.24 25.34
C LYS A 255 -1.11 0.76 26.35
N THR A 256 -0.45 1.84 26.01
CA THR A 256 0.30 2.62 26.97
C THR A 256 -0.78 3.37 27.74
N GLY A 257 -1.00 2.92 28.96
CA GLY A 257 -1.78 3.68 29.92
C GLY A 257 -1.27 5.11 29.94
N SER A 258 -2.17 6.05 29.99
CA SER A 258 -1.88 7.47 30.11
C SER A 258 -1.21 7.74 31.47
N SER A 259 0.11 7.59 31.50
CA SER A 259 0.96 8.29 32.46
C SER A 259 1.51 9.50 31.74
N ALA A 260 1.40 10.66 32.31
CA ALA A 260 1.96 11.91 31.78
C ALA A 260 3.45 11.69 31.50
N GLN A 261 3.77 11.45 30.22
CA GLN A 261 5.12 11.15 29.79
C GLN A 261 5.82 12.51 29.58
N LYS A 262 6.89 12.75 30.33
CA LYS A 262 7.82 13.85 30.07
C LYS A 262 8.11 13.90 28.58
N SER A 263 7.88 15.07 27.94
CA SER A 263 8.11 15.27 26.51
C SER A 263 9.54 14.85 26.15
N LYS A 264 9.66 13.74 25.39
CA LYS A 264 10.96 13.31 24.84
C LYS A 264 11.23 14.11 23.57
N ALA A 265 12.47 14.56 23.42
CA ALA A 265 12.90 15.20 22.17
C ALA A 265 12.90 14.17 21.03
N PHE A 266 12.42 14.59 19.86
CA PHE A 266 12.48 13.81 18.65
C PHE A 266 13.93 13.52 18.29
N THR A 267 14.25 12.24 18.11
CA THR A 267 15.61 11.76 17.85
C THR A 267 15.57 10.71 16.74
N VAL A 268 16.28 10.97 15.68
CA VAL A 268 16.54 10.00 14.60
C VAL A 268 17.73 9.14 14.98
N VAL A 269 17.65 7.86 14.64
CA VAL A 269 18.73 6.88 14.86
C VAL A 269 19.11 6.15 13.58
N TYR A 270 20.36 5.75 13.47
CA TYR A 270 20.92 5.08 12.30
C TYR A 270 22.03 4.11 12.71
N ALA A 271 22.35 3.16 11.84
CA ALA A 271 23.45 2.22 12.08
C ALA A 271 24.81 2.87 11.80
N THR A 272 25.79 2.57 12.66
CA THR A 272 27.21 2.97 12.50
C THR A 272 28.14 1.77 12.42
N SER A 273 27.60 0.57 12.18
CA SER A 273 28.36 -0.65 12.02
C SER A 273 29.00 -0.72 10.62
N ASP A 274 30.16 -1.37 10.51
CA ASP A 274 30.92 -1.49 9.27
C ASP A 274 30.18 -2.26 8.16
N ASP A 275 29.23 -3.15 8.54
CA ASP A 275 28.34 -3.87 7.64
C ASP A 275 27.12 -3.03 7.17
N GLY A 276 27.03 -1.77 7.62
CA GLY A 276 26.04 -0.79 7.18
C GLY A 276 24.64 -0.98 7.75
N PHE A 277 24.40 -1.92 8.67
CA PHE A 277 23.08 -2.12 9.29
C PHE A 277 23.15 -2.66 10.71
N LEU A 278 22.06 -2.47 11.46
CA LEU A 278 21.82 -3.10 12.76
C LEU A 278 20.54 -3.95 12.71
N ASN A 279 20.60 -5.13 13.30
CA ASN A 279 19.39 -5.94 13.49
C ASN A 279 18.47 -5.32 14.56
N VAL A 280 17.24 -5.04 14.17
CA VAL A 280 16.15 -4.64 15.08
C VAL A 280 15.47 -5.90 15.59
N ARG A 281 15.47 -6.11 16.90
CA ARG A 281 15.06 -7.38 17.51
C ARG A 281 13.80 -7.25 18.36
N ALA A 282 13.09 -8.36 18.53
CA ALA A 282 11.87 -8.41 19.34
C ALA A 282 12.10 -8.11 20.82
N GLY A 283 13.34 -8.26 21.32
CA GLY A 283 13.72 -8.00 22.71
C GLY A 283 15.18 -7.56 22.82
N ALA A 284 15.56 -7.01 23.95
CA ALA A 284 16.87 -6.47 24.27
C ALA A 284 17.94 -7.57 24.47
N SER A 285 18.14 -8.43 23.47
CA SER A 285 19.09 -9.55 23.49
C SER A 285 19.49 -9.96 22.09
N THR A 286 20.77 -10.38 21.94
CA THR A 286 21.28 -10.95 20.67
C THR A 286 20.62 -12.27 20.29
N LYS A 287 20.00 -12.97 21.24
CA LYS A 287 19.24 -14.21 21.01
C LYS A 287 17.80 -13.96 20.58
N SER A 288 17.30 -12.72 20.71
CA SER A 288 15.93 -12.37 20.32
C SER A 288 15.79 -12.36 18.81
N LYS A 289 14.61 -12.75 18.33
CA LYS A 289 14.24 -12.78 16.90
C LYS A 289 14.51 -11.41 16.24
N VAL A 290 15.15 -11.42 15.10
CA VAL A 290 15.31 -10.23 14.25
C VAL A 290 13.94 -9.92 13.59
N LEU A 291 13.49 -8.68 13.71
CA LEU A 291 12.25 -8.18 13.13
C LEU A 291 12.49 -7.45 11.82
N THR A 292 13.51 -6.59 11.79
CA THR A 292 13.91 -5.79 10.63
C THR A 292 15.36 -5.33 10.80
N LYS A 293 15.84 -4.48 9.91
CA LYS A 293 17.16 -3.86 9.96
C LYS A 293 17.04 -2.34 10.03
N LEU A 294 17.91 -1.71 10.82
CA LEU A 294 18.20 -0.29 10.82
C LEU A 294 19.44 -0.07 9.97
N TYR A 295 19.38 0.81 9.00
CA TYR A 295 20.50 1.09 8.10
C TYR A 295 21.28 2.36 8.50
N GLY A 296 22.47 2.52 7.94
CA GLY A 296 23.29 3.72 8.14
C GLY A 296 22.76 4.93 7.39
N GLN A 297 23.26 6.11 7.74
CA GLN A 297 22.80 7.42 7.29
C GLN A 297 23.00 7.70 5.77
N MET A 298 23.60 6.79 5.01
CA MET A 298 24.09 7.09 3.66
C MET A 298 23.04 7.40 2.59
N HIS A 299 21.74 7.25 2.85
CA HIS A 299 20.70 7.48 1.82
C HIS A 299 19.32 7.91 2.35
N GLY A 300 19.20 8.59 3.47
CA GLY A 300 17.89 9.09 3.97
C GLY A 300 16.81 8.03 4.23
N LEU A 301 17.03 6.82 3.78
CA LEU A 301 16.13 5.67 3.81
C LEU A 301 16.73 4.61 4.72
N GLY A 302 16.06 4.30 5.81
CA GLY A 302 16.50 3.27 6.75
C GLY A 302 16.92 3.79 8.12
N SER A 303 16.79 5.09 8.35
CA SER A 303 16.86 5.67 9.68
C SER A 303 15.61 5.32 10.49
N GLY A 304 15.76 5.22 11.80
CA GLY A 304 14.65 4.98 12.71
C GLY A 304 14.41 6.15 13.66
N VAL A 305 13.38 6.02 14.50
CA VAL A 305 13.08 6.97 15.56
C VAL A 305 13.33 6.32 16.92
N LEU A 306 14.06 7.00 17.78
CA LEU A 306 14.33 6.56 19.15
C LEU A 306 13.06 6.68 20.00
N LEU A 307 12.56 5.57 20.51
CA LEU A 307 11.42 5.52 21.42
C LEU A 307 11.85 5.52 22.88
N GLU A 308 12.91 4.76 23.21
CA GLU A 308 13.42 4.60 24.55
C GLU A 308 14.92 4.37 24.53
N LYS A 309 15.67 5.18 25.25
CA LYS A 309 17.12 5.04 25.39
C LYS A 309 17.44 4.22 26.64
N GLY A 310 17.99 3.04 26.44
CA GLY A 310 18.54 2.23 27.54
C GLY A 310 20.06 2.28 27.58
N ASN A 311 20.67 1.59 28.55
CA ASN A 311 22.13 1.60 28.73
C ASN A 311 22.86 0.78 27.63
N THR A 312 22.36 -0.42 27.32
CA THR A 312 22.97 -1.36 26.37
C THR A 312 22.16 -1.55 25.11
N TRP A 313 20.83 -1.51 25.25
CA TRP A 313 19.87 -1.66 24.19
C TRP A 313 18.90 -0.49 24.19
N SER A 314 18.57 0.03 23.04
CA SER A 314 17.55 1.07 22.87
C SER A 314 16.36 0.53 22.07
N LYS A 315 15.18 1.00 22.41
CA LYS A 315 13.96 0.70 21.68
C LYS A 315 13.75 1.76 20.62
N ILE A 316 13.54 1.31 19.41
CA ILE A 316 13.39 2.18 18.24
C ILE A 316 12.18 1.78 17.42
N SER A 317 11.75 2.66 16.53
CA SER A 317 10.82 2.37 15.45
C SER A 317 11.51 2.60 14.12
N VAL A 318 11.45 1.62 13.21
CA VAL A 318 11.95 1.71 11.84
C VAL A 318 10.82 1.24 10.94
N ASP A 319 10.37 2.06 10.00
CA ASP A 319 9.29 1.74 9.04
C ASP A 319 8.05 1.11 9.71
N GLY A 320 7.66 1.66 10.87
CA GLY A 320 6.52 1.17 11.66
C GLY A 320 6.80 -0.10 12.49
N VAL A 321 7.97 -0.72 12.35
CA VAL A 321 8.39 -1.87 13.17
C VAL A 321 9.09 -1.38 14.44
N THR A 322 8.53 -1.70 15.60
CA THR A 322 9.14 -1.38 16.89
C THR A 322 9.96 -2.56 17.39
N GLY A 323 11.20 -2.29 17.79
CA GLY A 323 12.09 -3.31 18.32
C GLY A 323 13.30 -2.73 19.05
N TRP A 324 14.24 -3.59 19.41
CA TRP A 324 15.44 -3.27 20.19
C TRP A 324 16.69 -3.38 19.34
N VAL A 325 17.58 -2.41 19.48
CA VAL A 325 18.89 -2.36 18.83
C VAL A 325 20.00 -2.23 19.86
N TYR A 326 21.17 -2.74 19.52
CA TYR A 326 22.36 -2.70 20.38
C TYR A 326 23.05 -1.34 20.25
N ASN A 327 23.23 -0.64 21.38
CA ASN A 327 23.69 0.76 21.40
C ASN A 327 25.11 0.96 20.89
N LYS A 328 25.97 -0.05 20.96
CA LYS A 328 27.38 0.08 20.54
C LYS A 328 27.55 0.60 19.12
N TYR A 329 26.60 0.27 18.24
CA TYR A 329 26.63 0.63 16.83
C TYR A 329 25.44 1.51 16.43
N LEU A 330 24.84 2.21 17.40
CA LEU A 330 23.68 3.09 17.19
C LEU A 330 24.14 4.54 17.18
N GLY A 331 24.12 5.17 16.02
CA GLY A 331 24.21 6.61 15.87
C GLY A 331 22.86 7.28 16.15
N SER A 332 22.87 8.52 16.56
CA SER A 332 21.66 9.31 16.78
C SER A 332 21.87 10.78 16.48
N GLN A 333 20.82 11.42 16.00
CA GLN A 333 20.78 12.86 15.75
C GLN A 333 19.47 13.43 16.31
N ASN A 334 19.57 14.57 16.96
CA ASN A 334 18.42 15.40 17.34
C ASN A 334 18.73 16.87 17.07
N TRP A 335 17.71 17.69 17.05
CA TRP A 335 17.78 19.14 16.77
C TRP A 335 17.34 19.95 17.98
N TYR A 336 17.41 19.35 19.16
CA TYR A 336 17.05 19.97 20.42
C TYR A 336 18.19 19.79 21.41
N ASP A 337 18.90 20.87 21.70
CA ASP A 337 19.98 20.91 22.70
C ASP A 337 19.62 21.69 23.99
N GLY A 338 18.47 22.32 24.00
CA GLY A 338 17.96 23.10 25.12
C GLY A 338 18.52 24.53 25.23
N LYS A 339 19.27 25.02 24.21
CA LYS A 339 19.90 26.33 24.22
C LYS A 339 19.22 27.34 23.30
N GLY A 340 18.35 26.89 22.38
CA GLY A 340 17.59 27.78 21.52
C GLY A 340 16.65 28.71 22.28
N LYS A 341 16.45 29.90 21.76
CA LYS A 341 15.49 30.89 22.31
C LYS A 341 14.03 30.50 22.09
N THR A 342 13.80 29.63 21.15
CA THR A 342 12.49 29.09 20.80
C THR A 342 12.56 27.58 20.71
N VAL A 343 11.44 26.92 20.92
CA VAL A 343 11.33 25.47 20.80
C VAL A 343 10.12 25.11 19.94
N MET A 344 10.33 24.23 18.98
CA MET A 344 9.30 23.67 18.11
C MET A 344 8.68 22.45 18.78
N ILE A 345 7.37 22.43 18.91
CA ILE A 345 6.62 21.36 19.58
C ILE A 345 5.48 20.89 18.68
N ALA A 346 5.31 19.57 18.55
CA ALA A 346 4.19 18.97 17.83
C ALA A 346 2.84 19.43 18.44
N ASN A 347 1.97 19.97 17.60
CA ASN A 347 0.73 20.61 18.03
C ASN A 347 -0.50 19.66 17.90
N ARG A 348 -0.37 18.52 17.20
CA ARG A 348 -1.41 17.52 17.03
C ARG A 348 -0.87 16.10 17.18
N ASP A 349 -1.75 15.15 17.50
CA ASP A 349 -1.39 13.73 17.52
C ASP A 349 -1.11 13.22 16.11
N LYS A 350 -0.16 12.27 16.02
CA LYS A 350 0.33 11.72 14.75
C LYS A 350 0.78 12.81 13.78
N MET A 351 1.42 13.86 14.32
CA MET A 351 1.98 14.92 13.49
C MET A 351 3.02 14.32 12.53
N PRO A 352 2.88 14.48 11.21
CA PRO A 352 3.83 13.96 10.26
C PRO A 352 5.11 14.80 10.25
N ILE A 353 6.24 14.10 10.11
CA ILE A 353 7.53 14.65 9.72
C ILE A 353 7.83 14.06 8.35
N TYR A 354 8.15 14.91 7.39
CA TYR A 354 8.35 14.52 6.00
C TYR A 354 9.83 14.35 5.70
N GLY A 355 10.19 13.42 4.81
CA GLY A 355 11.52 13.28 4.24
C GLY A 355 11.63 14.10 2.95
N GLU A 356 12.86 14.26 2.46
CA GLU A 356 13.11 14.98 1.21
C GLU A 356 12.54 14.22 0.00
N ASN A 357 11.86 14.97 -0.86
CA ASN A 357 11.40 14.49 -2.16
C ASN A 357 12.42 14.89 -3.24
N TYR A 358 13.35 14.00 -3.55
CA TYR A 358 14.41 14.25 -4.54
C TYR A 358 13.93 14.44 -5.98
N VAL A 359 12.63 14.34 -6.25
CA VAL A 359 12.07 14.37 -7.61
C VAL A 359 11.40 15.70 -7.95
N GLY A 360 11.21 16.59 -6.97
CA GLY A 360 10.75 17.97 -7.18
C GLY A 360 9.28 18.14 -7.56
N GLU A 361 8.51 17.06 -7.76
CA GLU A 361 7.08 17.11 -8.06
C GLU A 361 6.28 16.23 -7.09
N GLY A 362 5.37 16.83 -6.35
CA GLY A 362 4.48 16.14 -5.41
C GLY A 362 4.75 16.45 -3.92
N GLU A 363 3.92 15.90 -3.03
CA GLU A 363 4.12 16.06 -1.58
C GLU A 363 5.30 15.20 -1.09
N ASP A 364 6.08 15.76 -0.16
CA ASP A 364 7.17 15.05 0.50
C ASP A 364 6.67 13.80 1.23
N PRO A 365 7.41 12.67 1.18
CA PRO A 365 6.99 11.43 1.83
C PRO A 365 7.00 11.57 3.35
N VAL A 366 6.01 11.03 4.03
CA VAL A 366 6.01 10.96 5.49
C VAL A 366 7.11 10.03 5.98
N PHE A 367 8.15 10.61 6.57
CA PHE A 367 9.24 9.88 7.21
C PHE A 367 8.77 9.17 8.49
N THR A 368 8.02 9.88 9.33
CA THR A 368 7.47 9.35 10.58
C THR A 368 6.32 10.23 11.07
N THR A 369 5.64 9.77 12.13
CA THR A 369 4.69 10.60 12.87
C THR A 369 5.07 10.64 14.35
N VAL A 370 4.82 11.78 15.00
CA VAL A 370 5.09 11.99 16.42
C VAL A 370 3.82 12.38 17.19
N PRO A 371 3.71 12.03 18.48
CA PRO A 371 2.60 12.44 19.32
C PRO A 371 2.58 13.94 19.58
N LYS A 372 1.41 14.49 19.89
CA LYS A 372 1.27 15.85 20.38
C LYS A 372 2.15 16.11 21.61
N GLY A 373 2.77 17.26 21.66
CA GLY A 373 3.67 17.66 22.74
C GLY A 373 5.11 17.15 22.63
N THR A 374 5.43 16.37 21.55
CA THR A 374 6.82 16.00 21.29
C THR A 374 7.63 17.25 20.99
N ILE A 375 8.76 17.43 21.67
CA ILE A 375 9.74 18.46 21.32
C ILE A 375 10.45 18.04 20.06
N ILE A 376 10.41 18.85 19.02
CA ILE A 376 11.00 18.53 17.72
C ILE A 376 12.41 19.12 17.62
N ALA A 377 12.55 20.44 17.80
CA ALA A 377 13.79 21.13 17.59
C ALA A 377 13.82 22.46 18.32
N ASP A 378 15.02 22.98 18.57
CA ASP A 378 15.32 24.39 18.86
C ASP A 378 16.39 24.94 17.91
N GLN A 379 16.84 24.09 16.95
CA GLN A 379 17.73 24.45 15.84
C GLN A 379 17.07 23.97 14.55
N TYR A 380 16.63 24.88 13.69
CA TYR A 380 15.94 24.60 12.43
C TYR A 380 16.07 25.80 11.48
N ASP A 381 16.00 25.50 10.20
CA ASP A 381 15.87 26.53 9.16
C ASP A 381 14.38 26.76 8.85
N GLU A 382 14.07 27.92 8.30
CA GLU A 382 12.70 28.31 7.98
C GLU A 382 12.56 28.56 6.48
N HIS A 383 11.60 27.87 5.87
CA HIS A 383 11.15 28.06 4.50
C HIS A 383 9.68 28.52 4.48
N GLU A 384 9.13 28.86 3.31
CA GLU A 384 7.77 29.43 3.18
C GLU A 384 6.72 28.73 4.03
N ASP A 385 6.47 27.45 3.79
CA ASP A 385 5.43 26.66 4.45
C ASP A 385 5.99 25.62 5.46
N TYR A 386 7.30 25.50 5.56
CA TYR A 386 7.97 24.46 6.32
C TYR A 386 9.07 24.98 7.23
N TYR A 387 9.30 24.25 8.32
CA TYR A 387 10.58 24.23 9.02
C TYR A 387 11.40 23.07 8.52
N VAL A 388 12.71 23.26 8.42
CA VAL A 388 13.66 22.28 7.84
C VAL A 388 14.69 21.87 8.88
N LEU A 389 14.87 20.56 9.03
CA LEU A 389 15.89 19.95 9.89
C LEU A 389 16.92 19.27 9.00
N LYS A 390 18.17 19.73 9.05
CA LYS A 390 19.26 19.16 8.27
C LYS A 390 19.75 17.85 8.91
N THR A 391 19.81 16.78 8.13
CA THR A 391 20.32 15.45 8.54
C THR A 391 21.50 15.09 7.68
N GLY A 392 22.73 15.24 8.14
CA GLY A 392 23.89 14.84 7.35
C GLY A 392 23.85 15.35 5.90
N HIS A 393 23.34 14.54 4.99
CA HIS A 393 23.16 14.86 3.56
C HIS A 393 21.70 15.08 3.12
N ASP A 394 20.72 14.87 4.02
CA ASP A 394 19.30 14.94 3.72
C ASP A 394 18.60 15.98 4.57
N TYR A 395 17.33 16.22 4.29
CA TYR A 395 16.48 17.16 5.03
C TYR A 395 15.19 16.46 5.51
N LEU A 396 14.71 16.90 6.68
CA LEU A 396 13.36 16.62 7.15
C LEU A 396 12.56 17.90 7.17
N PHE A 397 11.29 17.79 6.76
CA PHE A 397 10.39 18.94 6.61
C PHE A 397 9.21 18.79 7.58
N ILE A 398 8.84 19.93 8.20
CA ILE A 398 7.73 20.00 9.14
C ILE A 398 6.84 21.16 8.72
N LYS A 399 5.56 20.90 8.42
CA LYS A 399 4.60 21.94 8.05
C LYS A 399 4.42 22.92 9.21
N LYS A 400 4.49 24.21 8.95
CA LYS A 400 4.37 25.27 9.98
C LYS A 400 3.08 25.16 10.78
N ASN A 401 1.98 24.78 10.13
CA ASN A 401 0.66 24.63 10.76
C ASN A 401 0.56 23.41 11.71
N ASP A 402 1.51 22.50 11.66
CA ASP A 402 1.51 21.27 12.45
C ASP A 402 2.27 21.39 13.77
N VAL A 403 2.91 22.54 14.00
CA VAL A 403 3.71 22.79 15.21
C VAL A 403 3.32 24.12 15.87
N LYS A 404 3.68 24.25 17.13
CA LYS A 404 3.74 25.52 17.85
C LYS A 404 5.19 25.85 18.17
N ILE A 405 5.52 27.14 18.05
CA ILE A 405 6.81 27.67 18.47
C ILE A 405 6.61 28.38 19.81
N GLU A 406 7.28 27.89 20.84
CA GLU A 406 7.26 28.47 22.19
C GLU A 406 8.57 29.21 22.44
N LYS A 407 8.50 30.44 22.99
CA LYS A 407 9.67 31.19 23.50
C LYS A 407 10.06 30.59 24.85
N ARG A 408 11.35 30.51 25.13
CA ARG A 408 11.91 30.10 26.42
C ARG A 408 12.36 31.30 27.22
#